data_38a7694ebccbb75bde55c85a624a9fd8
#
_entry.id   38a7694ebccbb75bde55c85a624a9fd8
#
_cell.length_a   1.000
_cell.length_b   1.000
_cell.length_c   1.000
_cell.angle_alpha   90.00
_cell.angle_beta   90.00
_cell.angle_gamma   90.00
#
_symmetry.space_group_name_H-M   'P 1'
#
loop_
_entity.id
_entity.type
_entity.pdbx_description
1 polymer ?
#
loop_
_entity_poly.entity_id
_entity_poly.type
_entity_poly.pdbx_seq_one_letter_code
_entity_poly.pdbx_strand_id
1 'polypeptide(L)'
;MTNTKEIKFESPTLARRIKGMLGVDFYRLFHTPLFYIFLAIAAIIPAMVSAMTMMPDQNGNQITLYSNVWQIIAASKSLYVIEGIADYANMNMVFIFGGIMVSIFIGHDYKSDYVKQLFTTHAKKQDYMISKSLVCAFAMACMCIAYLFGGTVGGLLVGYETDVNVGSLIFAIIGKIVMSLGWASLYTFLNVIFRRYFGISVVASFFFGTGILIIGAAAIVESLGLPSSFLNVFLYGASVNANLSSGIDSLLICIAVSAIWAVIYNLAGTLLLNKCDVY
;
A
#
# COMPACT_ATOMS: atom_id res chain seq x y z
N MET A 1 12.55 40.18 46.31
CA MET A 1 13.24 39.27 45.42
C MET A 1 12.31 38.08 45.17
N THR A 2 11.55 38.12 44.11
CA THR A 2 10.61 37.06 43.71
C THR A 2 11.39 35.95 43.03
N ASN A 3 11.41 34.78 43.67
CA ASN A 3 12.06 33.58 43.17
C ASN A 3 11.23 33.03 41.98
N THR A 4 11.51 33.46 40.76
CA THR A 4 10.95 32.91 39.52
C THR A 4 11.54 31.52 39.37
N LYS A 5 10.78 30.47 39.76
CA LYS A 5 11.09 29.09 39.39
C LYS A 5 11.11 29.02 37.87
N GLU A 6 12.28 28.84 37.27
CA GLU A 6 12.40 28.46 35.86
C GLU A 6 11.67 27.15 35.65
N ILE A 7 10.53 27.19 34.97
CA ILE A 7 9.82 26.00 34.54
C ILE A 7 10.64 25.39 33.39
N LYS A 8 11.49 24.42 33.71
CA LYS A 8 12.19 23.62 32.71
C LYS A 8 11.15 22.75 32.00
N PHE A 9 10.76 23.15 30.81
CA PHE A 9 9.96 22.29 29.90
C PHE A 9 10.85 21.15 29.41
N GLU A 10 10.61 19.95 29.92
CA GLU A 10 11.23 18.74 29.35
C GLU A 10 10.76 18.56 27.93
N SER A 11 11.70 18.40 27.00
CA SER A 11 11.36 18.12 25.61
C SER A 11 10.59 16.79 25.52
N PRO A 12 9.43 16.73 24.85
CA PRO A 12 8.62 15.54 24.82
C PRO A 12 9.39 14.38 24.16
N THR A 13 9.23 13.17 24.72
CA THR A 13 9.83 11.95 24.17
C THR A 13 9.37 11.71 22.74
N LEU A 14 10.17 10.98 21.93
CA LEU A 14 9.84 10.63 20.55
C LEU A 14 8.44 9.98 20.44
N ALA A 15 8.13 9.04 21.33
CA ALA A 15 6.85 8.35 21.33
C ALA A 15 5.67 9.32 21.57
N ARG A 16 5.81 10.29 22.46
CA ARG A 16 4.77 11.29 22.74
C ARG A 16 4.54 12.21 21.54
N ARG A 17 5.62 12.61 20.85
CA ARG A 17 5.52 13.44 19.64
C ARG A 17 4.83 12.69 18.49
N ILE A 18 5.27 11.46 18.21
CA ILE A 18 4.66 10.62 17.16
C ILE A 18 3.20 10.36 17.48
N LYS A 19 2.84 10.03 18.74
CA LYS A 19 1.44 9.81 19.14
C LYS A 19 0.56 11.04 18.90
N GLY A 20 1.06 12.24 19.22
CA GLY A 20 0.34 13.48 18.94
C GLY A 20 0.11 13.71 17.46
N MET A 21 1.13 13.48 16.64
CA MET A 21 1.07 13.66 15.19
C MET A 21 0.16 12.63 14.53
N LEU A 22 0.25 11.36 14.94
CA LEU A 22 -0.65 10.29 14.51
C LEU A 22 -2.12 10.64 14.79
N GLY A 23 -2.43 11.17 15.98
CA GLY A 23 -3.79 11.58 16.32
C GLY A 23 -4.36 12.61 15.35
N VAL A 24 -3.58 13.62 14.98
CA VAL A 24 -3.96 14.65 14.01
C VAL A 24 -4.12 14.05 12.61
N ASP A 25 -3.17 13.21 12.18
CA ASP A 25 -3.20 12.61 10.84
C ASP A 25 -4.35 11.61 10.69
N PHE A 26 -4.67 10.81 11.72
CA PHE A 26 -5.84 9.94 11.73
C PHE A 26 -7.14 10.74 11.70
N TYR A 27 -7.24 11.80 12.50
CA TYR A 27 -8.40 12.68 12.46
C TYR A 27 -8.64 13.21 11.04
N ARG A 28 -7.60 13.68 10.38
CA ARG A 28 -7.67 14.17 8.99
C ARG A 28 -8.04 13.07 8.00
N LEU A 29 -7.47 11.86 8.13
CA LEU A 29 -7.80 10.73 7.28
C LEU A 29 -9.30 10.41 7.33
N PHE A 30 -9.86 10.28 8.54
CA PHE A 30 -11.27 9.93 8.71
C PHE A 30 -12.25 11.06 8.35
N HIS A 31 -11.81 12.32 8.36
CA HIS A 31 -12.64 13.46 7.93
C HIS A 31 -12.45 13.81 6.45
N THR A 32 -11.61 13.09 5.73
CA THR A 32 -11.41 13.30 4.30
C THR A 32 -12.29 12.33 3.49
N PRO A 33 -13.21 12.81 2.63
CA PRO A 33 -14.08 11.94 1.82
C PRO A 33 -13.28 11.00 0.90
N LEU A 34 -12.07 11.42 0.52
CA LEU A 34 -11.15 10.64 -0.30
C LEU A 34 -10.93 9.23 0.23
N PHE A 35 -10.73 9.07 1.54
CA PHE A 35 -10.52 7.75 2.16
C PHE A 35 -11.69 6.81 1.90
N TYR A 36 -12.93 7.28 2.09
CA TYR A 36 -14.13 6.48 1.90
C TYR A 36 -14.39 6.16 0.43
N ILE A 37 -14.07 7.09 -0.48
CA ILE A 37 -14.17 6.85 -1.93
C ILE A 37 -13.25 5.71 -2.35
N PHE A 38 -11.97 5.74 -1.94
CA PHE A 38 -11.03 4.67 -2.27
C PHE A 38 -11.35 3.36 -1.56
N LEU A 39 -11.92 3.41 -0.35
CA LEU A 39 -12.40 2.21 0.34
C LEU A 39 -13.56 1.56 -0.44
N ALA A 40 -14.51 2.36 -0.93
CA ALA A 40 -15.61 1.89 -1.76
C ALA A 40 -15.11 1.33 -3.10
N ILE A 41 -14.17 1.99 -3.76
CA ILE A 41 -13.53 1.51 -4.99
C ILE A 41 -12.87 0.15 -4.74
N ALA A 42 -12.11 0.01 -3.65
CA ALA A 42 -11.45 -1.23 -3.29
C ALA A 42 -12.44 -2.39 -3.02
N ALA A 43 -13.66 -2.11 -2.54
CA ALA A 43 -14.70 -3.11 -2.35
C ALA A 43 -15.46 -3.44 -3.66
N ILE A 44 -15.75 -2.44 -4.47
CA ILE A 44 -16.58 -2.61 -5.68
C ILE A 44 -15.81 -3.33 -6.79
N ILE A 45 -14.53 -3.01 -6.98
CA ILE A 45 -13.74 -3.59 -8.09
C ILE A 45 -13.70 -5.12 -8.05
N PRO A 46 -13.33 -5.80 -6.95
CA PRO A 46 -13.31 -7.26 -6.93
C PRO A 46 -14.70 -7.87 -7.11
N ALA A 47 -15.75 -7.22 -6.64
CA ALA A 47 -17.12 -7.66 -6.88
C ALA A 47 -17.50 -7.55 -8.37
N MET A 48 -17.12 -6.47 -9.04
CA MET A 48 -17.32 -6.33 -10.50
C MET A 48 -16.51 -7.34 -11.31
N VAL A 49 -15.26 -7.59 -10.93
CA VAL A 49 -14.42 -8.59 -11.57
C VAL A 49 -15.07 -9.97 -11.45
N SER A 50 -15.59 -10.34 -10.28
CA SER A 50 -16.34 -11.60 -10.11
C SER A 50 -17.51 -11.72 -11.10
N ALA A 51 -18.29 -10.63 -11.25
CA ALA A 51 -19.41 -10.60 -12.18
C ALA A 51 -18.97 -10.69 -13.65
N MET A 52 -17.83 -10.06 -14.01
CA MET A 52 -17.31 -10.07 -15.39
C MET A 52 -16.68 -11.41 -15.80
N THR A 53 -16.21 -12.20 -14.86
CA THR A 53 -15.62 -13.53 -15.12
C THR A 53 -16.64 -14.61 -15.41
N MET A 54 -17.93 -14.33 -15.29
CA MET A 54 -19.05 -15.15 -15.71
C MET A 54 -19.59 -14.77 -17.10
N MET A 55 -18.74 -14.63 -18.10
CA MET A 55 -19.24 -14.41 -19.46
C MET A 55 -19.65 -15.72 -20.11
N PRO A 56 -20.83 -15.77 -20.77
CA PRO A 56 -21.18 -16.93 -21.58
C PRO A 56 -20.22 -17.03 -22.78
N ASP A 57 -19.71 -18.24 -23.01
CA ASP A 57 -19.00 -18.59 -24.24
C ASP A 57 -19.93 -18.46 -25.46
N GLN A 58 -19.34 -18.38 -26.64
CA GLN A 58 -20.09 -18.36 -27.92
C GLN A 58 -21.11 -19.51 -28.06
N ASN A 59 -20.93 -20.57 -27.28
CA ASN A 59 -21.82 -21.74 -27.20
C ASN A 59 -22.85 -21.69 -26.06
N GLY A 60 -22.92 -20.58 -25.31
CA GLY A 60 -23.84 -20.44 -24.17
C GLY A 60 -23.37 -21.11 -22.86
N ASN A 61 -22.18 -21.73 -22.85
CA ASN A 61 -21.60 -22.29 -21.63
C ASN A 61 -20.98 -21.18 -20.79
N GLN A 62 -21.20 -21.22 -19.50
CA GLN A 62 -20.54 -20.27 -18.58
C GLN A 62 -19.06 -20.66 -18.44
N ILE A 63 -18.17 -19.82 -18.97
CA ILE A 63 -16.73 -19.94 -18.73
C ILE A 63 -16.43 -19.20 -17.42
N THR A 64 -16.07 -19.95 -16.41
CA THR A 64 -15.55 -19.39 -15.17
C THR A 64 -14.02 -19.29 -15.26
N LEU A 65 -13.46 -18.09 -15.31
CA LEU A 65 -12.00 -17.84 -15.25
C LEU A 65 -11.41 -18.29 -13.90
N TYR A 66 -12.21 -18.30 -12.86
CA TYR A 66 -11.85 -18.73 -11.53
C TYR A 66 -12.77 -19.86 -11.07
N SER A 67 -12.20 -20.86 -10.43
CA SER A 67 -12.97 -21.95 -9.78
C SER A 67 -13.41 -21.57 -8.37
N ASN A 68 -12.75 -20.59 -7.74
CA ASN A 68 -12.91 -20.27 -6.33
C ASN A 68 -12.86 -18.76 -6.09
N VAL A 69 -13.70 -18.26 -5.16
CA VAL A 69 -13.75 -16.86 -4.71
C VAL A 69 -12.38 -16.31 -4.35
N TRP A 70 -11.57 -17.12 -3.69
CA TRP A 70 -10.29 -16.70 -3.14
C TRP A 70 -9.22 -16.47 -4.21
N GLN A 71 -9.37 -17.03 -5.40
CA GLN A 71 -8.47 -16.78 -6.54
C GLN A 71 -8.53 -15.32 -7.01
N ILE A 72 -9.67 -14.66 -6.87
CA ILE A 72 -9.82 -13.23 -7.18
C ILE A 72 -9.02 -12.38 -6.17
N ILE A 73 -8.92 -12.84 -4.93
CA ILE A 73 -8.28 -12.13 -3.84
C ILE A 73 -6.77 -12.35 -3.83
N ALA A 74 -6.34 -13.60 -4.01
CA ALA A 74 -4.96 -14.01 -3.85
C ALA A 74 -4.55 -15.03 -4.92
N ALA A 75 -4.66 -14.64 -6.20
CA ALA A 75 -4.25 -15.49 -7.33
C ALA A 75 -2.79 -15.95 -7.18
N SER A 76 -2.54 -17.23 -7.46
CA SER A 76 -1.23 -17.86 -7.35
C SER A 76 -0.40 -17.80 -8.63
N LYS A 77 -0.77 -16.95 -9.60
CA LYS A 77 -0.10 -16.92 -10.90
C LYS A 77 1.23 -16.17 -10.90
N SER A 78 2.09 -16.62 -11.77
CA SER A 78 3.47 -16.14 -11.98
C SER A 78 3.52 -14.65 -12.34
N LEU A 79 4.53 -13.97 -11.86
CA LEU A 79 4.87 -12.56 -12.12
C LEU A 79 5.02 -12.22 -13.60
N TYR A 80 5.25 -13.21 -14.44
CA TYR A 80 5.71 -13.08 -15.82
C TYR A 80 4.64 -13.30 -16.87
N VAL A 81 3.48 -13.84 -16.50
CA VAL A 81 2.45 -14.21 -17.46
C VAL A 81 1.26 -13.29 -17.32
N ILE A 82 1.18 -12.31 -18.21
CA ILE A 82 0.01 -11.45 -18.39
C ILE A 82 -0.98 -12.24 -19.24
N GLU A 83 -1.69 -13.17 -18.63
CA GLU A 83 -2.69 -13.98 -19.35
C GLU A 83 -4.08 -13.34 -19.40
N GLY A 84 -4.21 -12.07 -19.01
CA GLY A 84 -5.47 -11.35 -19.14
C GLY A 84 -5.78 -10.42 -17.96
N ILE A 85 -6.89 -9.71 -18.07
CA ILE A 85 -7.36 -8.72 -17.05
C ILE A 85 -7.54 -9.37 -15.68
N ALA A 86 -7.90 -10.65 -15.63
CA ALA A 86 -8.09 -11.41 -14.42
C ALA A 86 -6.83 -11.54 -13.55
N ASP A 87 -5.64 -11.59 -14.15
CA ASP A 87 -4.39 -11.73 -13.41
C ASP A 87 -3.98 -10.42 -12.72
N TYR A 88 -4.45 -9.28 -13.23
CA TYR A 88 -4.28 -7.97 -12.58
C TYR A 88 -5.31 -7.71 -11.48
N ALA A 89 -6.47 -8.33 -11.57
CA ALA A 89 -7.58 -8.12 -10.64
C ALA A 89 -7.40 -8.93 -9.35
N ASN A 90 -6.21 -8.87 -8.76
CA ASN A 90 -5.96 -9.44 -7.44
C ASN A 90 -5.77 -8.31 -6.41
N MET A 91 -5.62 -8.68 -5.13
CA MET A 91 -5.46 -7.71 -4.05
C MET A 91 -4.25 -6.76 -4.22
N ASN A 92 -3.30 -7.03 -5.14
CA ASN A 92 -2.23 -6.09 -5.43
C ASN A 92 -2.73 -4.78 -6.06
N MET A 93 -3.91 -4.77 -6.69
CA MET A 93 -4.55 -3.54 -7.16
C MET A 93 -4.78 -2.52 -6.05
N VAL A 94 -4.91 -2.97 -4.81
CA VAL A 94 -5.01 -2.09 -3.65
C VAL A 94 -3.79 -1.19 -3.53
N PHE A 95 -2.61 -1.68 -3.88
CA PHE A 95 -1.39 -0.86 -3.84
C PHE A 95 -1.38 0.23 -4.91
N ILE A 96 -2.02 0.00 -6.06
CA ILE A 96 -2.20 1.03 -7.11
C ILE A 96 -3.11 2.14 -6.57
N PHE A 97 -4.31 1.79 -6.13
CA PHE A 97 -5.27 2.76 -5.60
C PHE A 97 -4.79 3.42 -4.32
N GLY A 98 -4.13 2.65 -3.45
CA GLY A 98 -3.48 3.16 -2.25
C GLY A 98 -2.41 4.20 -2.58
N GLY A 99 -1.60 3.96 -3.60
CA GLY A 99 -0.60 4.92 -4.07
C GLY A 99 -1.20 6.23 -4.54
N ILE A 100 -2.28 6.18 -5.30
CA ILE A 100 -3.02 7.36 -5.75
C ILE A 100 -3.63 8.11 -4.56
N MET A 101 -4.30 7.37 -3.65
CA MET A 101 -4.90 7.93 -2.44
C MET A 101 -3.85 8.63 -1.57
N VAL A 102 -2.73 7.96 -1.29
CA VAL A 102 -1.62 8.51 -0.49
C VAL A 102 -1.06 9.77 -1.14
N SER A 103 -0.88 9.74 -2.47
CA SER A 103 -0.36 10.90 -3.21
C SER A 103 -1.30 12.09 -3.15
N ILE A 104 -2.61 11.89 -3.23
CA ILE A 104 -3.59 12.96 -3.08
C ILE A 104 -3.61 13.47 -1.63
N PHE A 105 -3.61 12.57 -0.66
CA PHE A 105 -3.67 12.91 0.77
C PHE A 105 -2.46 13.74 1.21
N ILE A 106 -1.25 13.30 0.85
CA ILE A 106 -0.01 14.02 1.18
C ILE A 106 0.18 15.26 0.30
N GLY A 107 -0.19 15.17 -0.99
CA GLY A 107 -0.12 16.31 -1.91
C GLY A 107 -0.97 17.49 -1.44
N HIS A 108 -2.11 17.22 -0.81
CA HIS A 108 -2.95 18.24 -0.19
C HIS A 108 -2.24 18.95 1.00
N ASP A 109 -1.39 18.23 1.75
CA ASP A 109 -0.61 18.81 2.85
C ASP A 109 0.39 19.87 2.36
N TYR A 110 1.01 19.62 1.21
CA TYR A 110 1.91 20.60 0.59
C TYR A 110 1.16 21.76 -0.04
N LYS A 111 0.02 21.50 -0.69
CA LYS A 111 -0.79 22.52 -1.35
C LYS A 111 -1.47 23.47 -0.36
N SER A 112 -1.86 23.00 0.82
CA SER A 112 -2.50 23.80 1.87
C SER A 112 -1.52 24.49 2.82
N ASP A 113 -0.21 24.47 2.51
CA ASP A 113 0.87 24.97 3.38
C ASP A 113 0.90 24.36 4.79
N TYR A 114 0.15 23.25 5.02
CA TYR A 114 0.15 22.56 6.31
C TYR A 114 1.54 22.11 6.72
N VAL A 115 2.34 21.62 5.78
CA VAL A 115 3.71 21.15 6.04
C VAL A 115 4.60 22.31 6.49
N LYS A 116 4.43 23.51 5.92
CA LYS A 116 5.17 24.72 6.35
C LYS A 116 4.81 25.10 7.78
N GLN A 117 3.50 25.18 8.07
CA GLN A 117 3.02 25.51 9.42
C GLN A 117 3.51 24.50 10.45
N LEU A 118 3.50 23.20 10.11
CA LEU A 118 3.96 22.12 10.97
C LEU A 118 5.44 22.28 11.33
N PHE A 119 6.30 22.61 10.37
CA PHE A 119 7.74 22.73 10.64
C PHE A 119 8.13 24.06 11.29
N THR A 120 7.32 25.11 11.20
CA THR A 120 7.51 26.34 11.98
C THR A 120 7.22 26.13 13.46
N THR A 121 6.42 25.16 13.84
CA THR A 121 6.14 24.78 15.24
C THR A 121 7.17 23.82 15.84
N HIS A 122 8.35 23.73 15.26
CA HIS A 122 9.46 22.86 15.69
C HIS A 122 9.18 21.35 15.61
N ALA A 123 8.19 20.91 14.83
CA ALA A 123 7.98 19.48 14.54
C ALA A 123 9.20 18.91 13.81
N LYS A 124 9.68 17.75 14.25
CA LYS A 124 10.82 17.09 13.59
C LYS A 124 10.36 16.45 12.29
N LYS A 125 11.14 16.64 11.23
CA LYS A 125 10.87 16.09 9.88
C LYS A 125 10.76 14.56 9.88
N GLN A 126 11.52 13.90 10.76
CA GLN A 126 11.43 12.45 10.97
C GLN A 126 10.06 12.03 11.53
N ASP A 127 9.52 12.77 12.51
CA ASP A 127 8.22 12.45 13.10
C ASP A 127 7.10 12.55 12.05
N TYR A 128 7.19 13.52 11.14
CA TYR A 128 6.28 13.67 9.99
C TYR A 128 6.33 12.46 9.07
N MET A 129 7.53 12.03 8.65
CA MET A 129 7.67 10.87 7.75
C MET A 129 7.08 9.59 8.35
N ILE A 130 7.39 9.32 9.62
CA ILE A 130 6.90 8.13 10.32
C ILE A 130 5.39 8.19 10.49
N SER A 131 4.84 9.33 10.94
CA SER A 131 3.40 9.49 11.13
C SER A 131 2.64 9.28 9.82
N LYS A 132 3.07 9.93 8.74
CA LYS A 132 2.43 9.78 7.42
C LYS A 132 2.50 8.36 6.89
N SER A 133 3.66 7.71 6.98
CA SER A 133 3.81 6.32 6.54
C SER A 133 2.88 5.38 7.32
N LEU A 134 2.74 5.55 8.63
CA LEU A 134 1.88 4.71 9.46
C LEU A 134 0.38 4.93 9.18
N VAL A 135 -0.05 6.19 9.07
CA VAL A 135 -1.47 6.50 8.77
C VAL A 135 -1.86 6.04 7.38
N CYS A 136 -0.98 6.25 6.39
CA CYS A 136 -1.21 5.76 5.02
C CYS A 136 -1.18 4.23 4.95
N ALA A 137 -0.31 3.55 5.71
CA ALA A 137 -0.29 2.10 5.83
C ALA A 137 -1.59 1.55 6.41
N PHE A 138 -2.11 2.19 7.45
CA PHE A 138 -3.40 1.85 8.03
C PHE A 138 -4.53 2.01 7.00
N ALA A 139 -4.56 3.10 6.25
CA ALA A 139 -5.57 3.32 5.21
C ALA A 139 -5.52 2.23 4.12
N MET A 140 -4.31 1.86 3.66
CA MET A 140 -4.12 0.78 2.69
C MET A 140 -4.50 -0.58 3.27
N ALA A 141 -4.21 -0.85 4.54
CA ALA A 141 -4.67 -2.08 5.22
C ALA A 141 -6.20 -2.17 5.28
N CYS A 142 -6.89 -1.05 5.57
CA CYS A 142 -8.36 -0.99 5.50
C CYS A 142 -8.86 -1.27 4.06
N MET A 143 -8.17 -0.78 3.04
CA MET A 143 -8.51 -1.07 1.64
C MET A 143 -8.29 -2.55 1.29
N CYS A 144 -7.27 -3.22 1.84
CA CYS A 144 -7.09 -4.68 1.70
C CYS A 144 -8.27 -5.45 2.31
N ILE A 145 -8.76 -5.03 3.48
CA ILE A 145 -9.92 -5.63 4.13
C ILE A 145 -11.20 -5.37 3.31
N ALA A 146 -11.37 -4.16 2.78
CA ALA A 146 -12.50 -3.83 1.91
C ALA A 146 -12.49 -4.64 0.60
N TYR A 147 -11.30 -4.85 0.01
CA TYR A 147 -11.12 -5.69 -1.17
C TYR A 147 -11.48 -7.15 -0.89
N LEU A 148 -11.04 -7.68 0.25
CA LEU A 148 -11.42 -9.02 0.71
C LEU A 148 -12.94 -9.16 0.84
N PHE A 149 -13.58 -8.20 1.50
CA PHE A 149 -15.04 -8.19 1.67
C PHE A 149 -15.77 -8.13 0.33
N GLY A 150 -15.39 -7.19 -0.55
CA GLY A 150 -16.00 -7.03 -1.86
C GLY A 150 -15.82 -8.27 -2.75
N GLY A 151 -14.61 -8.86 -2.77
CA GLY A 151 -14.33 -10.10 -3.51
C GLY A 151 -15.14 -11.29 -2.99
N THR A 152 -15.26 -11.41 -1.67
CA THR A 152 -16.07 -12.50 -1.05
C THR A 152 -17.55 -12.34 -1.38
N VAL A 153 -18.11 -11.16 -1.20
CA VAL A 153 -19.53 -10.91 -1.50
C VAL A 153 -19.81 -11.09 -3.00
N GLY A 154 -18.96 -10.51 -3.87
CA GLY A 154 -19.12 -10.63 -5.30
C GLY A 154 -19.02 -12.08 -5.79
N GLY A 155 -18.03 -12.84 -5.31
CA GLY A 155 -17.86 -14.24 -5.66
C GLY A 155 -19.01 -15.13 -5.21
N LEU A 156 -19.53 -14.91 -3.98
CA LEU A 156 -20.69 -15.64 -3.47
C LEU A 156 -21.98 -15.34 -4.26
N LEU A 157 -22.20 -14.09 -4.67
CA LEU A 157 -23.35 -13.72 -5.49
C LEU A 157 -23.32 -14.39 -6.87
N VAL A 158 -22.13 -14.65 -7.37
CA VAL A 158 -21.88 -15.29 -8.66
C VAL A 158 -21.92 -16.82 -8.56
N GLY A 159 -21.87 -17.38 -7.33
CA GLY A 159 -21.94 -18.83 -7.08
C GLY A 159 -20.59 -19.54 -7.16
N TYR A 160 -19.49 -18.84 -6.97
CA TYR A 160 -18.16 -19.47 -6.88
C TYR A 160 -18.03 -20.33 -5.63
N GLU A 161 -17.24 -21.41 -5.74
CA GLU A 161 -16.88 -22.26 -4.61
C GLU A 161 -16.05 -21.49 -3.59
N THR A 162 -16.17 -21.89 -2.33
CA THR A 162 -15.45 -21.26 -1.19
C THR A 162 -14.41 -22.19 -0.58
N ASP A 163 -14.18 -23.36 -1.18
CA ASP A 163 -13.22 -24.34 -0.64
C ASP A 163 -11.78 -23.83 -0.79
N VAL A 164 -11.09 -23.70 0.33
CA VAL A 164 -9.71 -23.21 0.37
C VAL A 164 -9.00 -23.71 1.62
N ASN A 165 -7.68 -23.79 1.54
CA ASN A 165 -6.85 -23.94 2.73
C ASN A 165 -6.87 -22.62 3.52
N VAL A 166 -7.63 -22.61 4.63
CA VAL A 166 -7.81 -21.44 5.50
C VAL A 166 -6.48 -20.88 5.99
N GLY A 167 -5.51 -21.75 6.28
CA GLY A 167 -4.18 -21.31 6.73
C GLY A 167 -3.46 -20.49 5.67
N SER A 168 -3.42 -20.96 4.43
CA SER A 168 -2.77 -20.23 3.32
C SER A 168 -3.48 -18.91 3.02
N LEU A 169 -4.80 -18.87 3.10
CA LEU A 169 -5.57 -17.65 2.93
C LEU A 169 -5.23 -16.59 4.00
N ILE A 170 -5.17 -17.02 5.26
CA ILE A 170 -4.79 -16.12 6.37
C ILE A 170 -3.38 -15.58 6.16
N PHE A 171 -2.41 -16.42 5.79
CA PHE A 171 -1.04 -15.97 5.51
C PHE A 171 -0.99 -14.98 4.35
N ALA A 172 -1.74 -15.21 3.29
CA ALA A 172 -1.83 -14.29 2.15
C ALA A 172 -2.40 -12.92 2.56
N ILE A 173 -3.50 -12.89 3.29
CA ILE A 173 -4.17 -11.66 3.73
C ILE A 173 -3.26 -10.86 4.69
N ILE A 174 -2.70 -11.52 5.69
CA ILE A 174 -1.79 -10.87 6.65
C ILE A 174 -0.55 -10.35 5.92
N GLY A 175 0.00 -11.12 4.98
CA GLY A 175 1.11 -10.70 4.15
C GLY A 175 0.81 -9.40 3.39
N LYS A 176 -0.37 -9.28 2.75
CA LYS A 176 -0.81 -8.06 2.05
C LYS A 176 -0.97 -6.88 3.01
N ILE A 177 -1.58 -7.09 4.18
CA ILE A 177 -1.73 -6.05 5.20
C ILE A 177 -0.37 -5.54 5.67
N VAL A 178 0.57 -6.44 5.93
CA VAL A 178 1.93 -6.05 6.35
C VAL A 178 2.67 -5.32 5.24
N MET A 179 2.53 -5.75 3.98
CA MET A 179 3.14 -5.07 2.83
C MET A 179 2.64 -3.64 2.67
N SER A 180 1.44 -3.31 3.16
CA SER A 180 0.92 -1.93 3.14
C SER A 180 1.86 -0.91 3.79
N LEU A 181 2.66 -1.32 4.80
CA LEU A 181 3.63 -0.43 5.46
C LEU A 181 4.78 -0.04 4.52
N GLY A 182 5.36 -1.02 3.84
CA GLY A 182 6.43 -0.77 2.86
C GLY A 182 5.96 0.11 1.71
N TRP A 183 4.80 -0.20 1.14
CA TRP A 183 4.19 0.56 0.06
C TRP A 183 3.81 1.99 0.47
N ALA A 184 3.19 2.17 1.62
CA ALA A 184 2.87 3.49 2.13
C ALA A 184 4.12 4.35 2.36
N SER A 185 5.19 3.75 2.85
CA SER A 185 6.48 4.43 3.04
C SER A 185 7.11 4.86 1.71
N LEU A 186 7.06 4.00 0.67
CA LEU A 186 7.48 4.35 -0.68
C LEU A 186 6.68 5.54 -1.22
N TYR A 187 5.35 5.48 -1.14
CA TYR A 187 4.51 6.55 -1.67
C TYR A 187 4.68 7.86 -0.91
N THR A 188 4.86 7.79 0.41
CA THR A 188 5.19 8.98 1.22
C THR A 188 6.52 9.59 0.76
N PHE A 189 7.53 8.76 0.53
CA PHE A 189 8.83 9.19 0.02
C PHE A 189 8.72 9.85 -1.39
N LEU A 190 7.98 9.24 -2.31
CA LEU A 190 7.74 9.81 -3.64
C LEU A 190 7.08 11.20 -3.57
N ASN A 191 6.13 11.38 -2.64
CA ASN A 191 5.49 12.68 -2.42
C ASN A 191 6.45 13.73 -1.86
N VAL A 192 7.45 13.34 -1.11
CA VAL A 192 8.52 14.27 -0.67
C VAL A 192 9.42 14.66 -1.83
N ILE A 193 9.75 13.74 -2.74
CA ILE A 193 10.52 14.04 -3.95
C ILE A 193 9.77 15.02 -4.85
N PHE A 194 8.51 14.72 -5.15
CA PHE A 194 7.69 15.47 -6.10
C PHE A 194 6.80 16.52 -5.44
N ARG A 195 7.17 17.03 -4.26
CA ARG A 195 6.38 17.94 -3.43
C ARG A 195 5.81 19.16 -4.15
N ARG A 196 6.50 19.67 -5.20
CA ARG A 196 6.04 20.81 -6.02
C ARG A 196 5.04 20.39 -7.10
N TYR A 197 5.10 19.15 -7.54
CA TYR A 197 4.34 18.64 -8.68
C TYR A 197 3.53 17.42 -8.28
N PHE A 198 2.47 17.64 -7.54
CA PHE A 198 1.54 16.63 -7.05
C PHE A 198 1.10 15.62 -8.14
N GLY A 199 0.80 16.09 -9.37
CA GLY A 199 0.42 15.19 -10.47
C GLY A 199 1.51 14.18 -10.83
N ILE A 200 2.79 14.54 -10.74
CA ILE A 200 3.91 13.62 -10.99
C ILE A 200 3.96 12.54 -9.90
N SER A 201 3.69 12.92 -8.66
CA SER A 201 3.64 11.94 -7.55
C SER A 201 2.55 10.89 -7.76
N VAL A 202 1.37 11.29 -8.22
CA VAL A 202 0.27 10.36 -8.55
C VAL A 202 0.68 9.42 -9.67
N VAL A 203 1.24 9.93 -10.76
CA VAL A 203 1.70 9.13 -11.90
C VAL A 203 2.81 8.16 -11.47
N ALA A 204 3.80 8.64 -10.72
CA ALA A 204 4.88 7.78 -10.20
C ALA A 204 4.33 6.66 -9.31
N SER A 205 3.40 6.98 -8.40
CA SER A 205 2.77 5.99 -7.54
C SER A 205 1.99 4.94 -8.31
N PHE A 206 1.31 5.34 -9.38
CA PHE A 206 0.64 4.42 -10.30
C PHE A 206 1.65 3.46 -10.96
N PHE A 207 2.74 3.97 -11.54
CA PHE A 207 3.75 3.14 -12.17
C PHE A 207 4.42 2.15 -11.22
N PHE A 208 4.73 2.55 -9.99
CA PHE A 208 5.26 1.64 -8.99
C PHE A 208 4.24 0.58 -8.58
N GLY A 209 2.99 0.97 -8.39
CA GLY A 209 1.91 0.07 -7.96
C GLY A 209 1.51 -0.97 -9.01
N THR A 210 1.60 -0.65 -10.32
CA THR A 210 1.29 -1.59 -11.40
C THR A 210 2.32 -2.69 -11.58
N GLY A 211 3.51 -2.57 -10.98
CA GLY A 211 4.58 -3.55 -11.15
C GLY A 211 5.30 -3.49 -12.50
N ILE A 212 5.03 -2.53 -13.36
CA ILE A 212 5.73 -2.38 -14.66
C ILE A 212 7.24 -2.33 -14.47
N LEU A 213 7.71 -1.69 -13.40
CA LEU A 213 9.14 -1.61 -13.10
C LEU A 213 9.76 -2.96 -12.75
N ILE A 214 8.99 -3.87 -12.14
CA ILE A 214 9.49 -5.21 -11.81
C ILE A 214 9.64 -6.08 -13.06
N ILE A 215 8.83 -5.85 -14.09
CA ILE A 215 8.96 -6.54 -15.38
C ILE A 215 10.33 -6.20 -16.02
N GLY A 216 10.69 -4.92 -16.00
CA GLY A 216 12.03 -4.50 -16.43
C GLY A 216 13.15 -5.07 -15.56
N ALA A 217 12.97 -5.10 -14.25
CA ALA A 217 13.93 -5.72 -13.34
C ALA A 217 14.06 -7.23 -13.57
N ALA A 218 12.96 -7.91 -13.89
CA ALA A 218 12.94 -9.33 -14.21
C ALA A 218 13.79 -9.65 -15.44
N ALA A 219 13.65 -8.87 -16.50
CA ALA A 219 14.48 -9.04 -17.71
C ALA A 219 15.98 -8.85 -17.41
N ILE A 220 16.34 -7.94 -16.52
CA ILE A 220 17.72 -7.73 -16.07
C ILE A 220 18.20 -8.94 -15.25
N VAL A 221 17.40 -9.40 -14.29
CA VAL A 221 17.74 -10.55 -13.45
C VAL A 221 17.98 -11.80 -14.29
N GLU A 222 17.12 -12.04 -15.29
CA GLU A 222 17.24 -13.15 -16.22
C GLU A 222 18.50 -13.02 -17.09
N SER A 223 18.78 -11.83 -17.62
CA SER A 223 20.00 -11.59 -18.42
C SER A 223 21.29 -11.79 -17.64
N LEU A 224 21.27 -11.58 -16.33
CA LEU A 224 22.40 -11.80 -15.41
C LEU A 224 22.47 -13.25 -14.89
N GLY A 225 21.55 -14.13 -15.27
CA GLY A 225 21.49 -15.52 -14.79
C GLY A 225 21.17 -15.65 -13.30
N LEU A 226 20.60 -14.63 -12.68
CA LEU A 226 20.22 -14.66 -11.27
C LEU A 226 18.90 -15.39 -11.08
N PRO A 227 18.68 -16.06 -9.93
CA PRO A 227 17.43 -16.76 -9.67
C PRO A 227 16.27 -15.77 -9.55
N SER A 228 15.09 -16.15 -10.04
CA SER A 228 13.88 -15.34 -10.00
C SER A 228 13.45 -14.95 -8.56
N SER A 229 13.89 -15.72 -7.55
CA SER A 229 13.69 -15.39 -6.14
C SER A 229 14.32 -14.05 -5.71
N PHE A 230 15.30 -13.54 -6.49
CA PHE A 230 15.88 -12.21 -6.25
C PHE A 230 14.82 -11.09 -6.38
N LEU A 231 13.80 -11.29 -7.19
CA LEU A 231 12.71 -10.30 -7.34
C LEU A 231 11.89 -10.14 -6.06
N ASN A 232 11.93 -11.11 -5.15
CA ASN A 232 11.24 -11.04 -3.86
C ASN A 232 11.84 -10.00 -2.91
N VAL A 233 13.00 -9.45 -3.22
CA VAL A 233 13.60 -8.32 -2.49
C VAL A 233 12.84 -7.02 -2.76
N PHE A 234 12.17 -6.90 -3.90
CA PHE A 234 11.37 -5.72 -4.23
C PHE A 234 9.97 -5.83 -3.63
N LEU A 235 9.38 -4.66 -3.29
CA LEU A 235 8.03 -4.60 -2.69
C LEU A 235 6.98 -5.32 -3.53
N TYR A 236 6.99 -5.12 -4.86
CA TYR A 236 6.02 -5.78 -5.75
C TYR A 236 6.22 -7.29 -5.76
N GLY A 237 7.45 -7.78 -5.94
CA GLY A 237 7.76 -9.21 -5.93
C GLY A 237 7.36 -9.88 -4.62
N ALA A 238 7.69 -9.30 -3.48
CA ALA A 238 7.25 -9.79 -2.18
C ALA A 238 5.72 -9.78 -2.03
N SER A 239 5.04 -8.75 -2.55
CA SER A 239 3.58 -8.69 -2.49
C SER A 239 2.89 -9.76 -3.34
N VAL A 240 3.46 -10.17 -4.47
CA VAL A 240 2.96 -11.27 -5.31
C VAL A 240 3.11 -12.62 -4.62
N ASN A 241 4.16 -12.80 -3.81
CA ASN A 241 4.35 -14.03 -3.03
C ASN A 241 3.32 -14.23 -1.93
N ALA A 242 2.61 -13.20 -1.49
CA ALA A 242 1.45 -13.35 -0.60
C ALA A 242 0.23 -13.81 -1.43
N ASN A 243 0.13 -15.09 -1.72
CA ASN A 243 -0.89 -15.73 -2.55
C ASN A 243 -1.45 -17.01 -1.89
N LEU A 244 -2.36 -17.74 -2.54
CA LEU A 244 -3.01 -18.94 -1.98
C LEU A 244 -2.06 -20.13 -1.75
N SER A 245 -0.87 -20.13 -2.35
CA SER A 245 0.18 -21.11 -2.05
C SER A 245 1.10 -20.65 -0.91
N SER A 246 0.79 -19.51 -0.26
CA SER A 246 1.63 -18.92 0.77
C SER A 246 1.66 -19.77 2.04
N GLY A 247 2.87 -19.96 2.57
CA GLY A 247 3.13 -20.51 3.88
C GLY A 247 3.71 -19.46 4.82
N ILE A 248 4.17 -19.92 5.97
CA ILE A 248 4.81 -19.05 6.96
C ILE A 248 6.08 -18.36 6.41
N ASP A 249 6.82 -19.05 5.52
CA ASP A 249 8.04 -18.51 4.92
C ASP A 249 7.73 -17.29 4.03
N SER A 250 6.66 -17.36 3.24
CA SER A 250 6.21 -16.23 2.43
C SER A 250 5.80 -15.04 3.29
N LEU A 251 5.12 -15.29 4.41
CA LEU A 251 4.76 -14.26 5.37
C LEU A 251 5.99 -13.60 5.99
N LEU A 252 6.98 -14.38 6.39
CA LEU A 252 8.24 -13.85 6.95
C LEU A 252 8.99 -12.99 5.93
N ILE A 253 9.02 -13.39 4.65
CA ILE A 253 9.59 -12.58 3.57
C ILE A 253 8.84 -11.25 3.46
N CYS A 254 7.50 -11.25 3.45
CA CYS A 254 6.69 -10.03 3.39
C CYS A 254 6.99 -9.10 4.57
N ILE A 255 7.09 -9.64 5.79
CA ILE A 255 7.41 -8.86 7.00
C ILE A 255 8.80 -8.23 6.88
N ALA A 256 9.81 -9.01 6.52
CA ALA A 256 11.19 -8.56 6.41
C ALA A 256 11.33 -7.46 5.32
N VAL A 257 10.81 -7.73 4.13
CA VAL A 257 10.89 -6.80 3.00
C VAL A 257 10.14 -5.51 3.30
N SER A 258 8.92 -5.59 3.83
CA SER A 258 8.13 -4.42 4.19
C SER A 258 8.83 -3.56 5.25
N ALA A 259 9.40 -4.18 6.29
CA ALA A 259 10.10 -3.46 7.36
C ALA A 259 11.38 -2.80 6.84
N ILE A 260 12.19 -3.52 6.06
CA ILE A 260 13.46 -2.99 5.52
C ILE A 260 13.18 -1.78 4.61
N TRP A 261 12.27 -1.91 3.66
CA TRP A 261 11.93 -0.82 2.75
C TRP A 261 11.25 0.35 3.46
N ALA A 262 10.41 0.09 4.47
CA ALA A 262 9.82 1.15 5.27
C ALA A 262 10.90 1.98 6.00
N VAL A 263 11.91 1.33 6.58
CA VAL A 263 13.02 2.03 7.21
C VAL A 263 13.82 2.84 6.18
N ILE A 264 14.18 2.22 5.03
CA ILE A 264 14.96 2.89 3.98
C ILE A 264 14.24 4.14 3.47
N TYR A 265 12.95 4.04 3.11
CA TYR A 265 12.19 5.18 2.57
C TYR A 265 11.94 6.28 3.60
N ASN A 266 11.67 5.93 4.86
CA ASN A 266 11.52 6.93 5.91
C ASN A 266 12.83 7.66 6.22
N LEU A 267 13.97 6.97 6.24
CA LEU A 267 15.28 7.60 6.40
C LEU A 267 15.63 8.49 5.20
N ALA A 268 15.48 7.97 3.98
CA ALA A 268 15.75 8.72 2.76
C ALA A 268 14.86 9.97 2.66
N GLY A 269 13.56 9.85 2.96
CA GLY A 269 12.63 10.97 2.98
C GLY A 269 12.99 12.02 4.03
N THR A 270 13.40 11.58 5.22
CA THR A 270 13.86 12.49 6.28
C THR A 270 15.12 13.26 5.88
N LEU A 271 16.10 12.55 5.27
CA LEU A 271 17.32 13.17 4.78
C LEU A 271 17.04 14.19 3.68
N LEU A 272 16.12 13.85 2.77
CA LEU A 272 15.71 14.76 1.70
C LEU A 272 15.01 16.00 2.24
N LEU A 273 14.09 15.84 3.19
CA LEU A 273 13.42 16.96 3.86
C LEU A 273 14.42 17.86 4.61
N ASN A 274 15.49 17.30 5.18
CA ASN A 274 16.51 18.07 5.90
C ASN A 274 17.35 18.93 4.94
N LYS A 275 17.63 18.44 3.73
CA LYS A 275 18.42 19.16 2.72
C LYS A 275 17.61 20.19 1.93
N CYS A 276 16.30 20.06 1.95
CA CYS A 276 15.43 20.91 1.16
C CYS A 276 14.75 21.94 2.04
N ASP A 277 14.78 23.20 1.62
CA ASP A 277 13.94 24.24 2.22
C ASP A 277 12.48 23.96 1.87
N VAL A 278 11.64 23.96 2.87
CA VAL A 278 10.20 23.68 2.71
C VAL A 278 9.44 24.98 2.40
N TYR A 279 10.19 26.04 2.04
CA TYR A 279 9.67 27.36 1.71
C TYR A 279 9.31 27.51 0.24
#